data_115b1d3559d06f86ebfd1f69fbf2e787
#
_entry.id   115b1d3559d06f86ebfd1f69fbf2e787
#
_cell.length_a   1.000
_cell.length_b   1.000
_cell.length_c   1.000
_cell.angle_alpha   90.00
_cell.angle_beta   90.00
_cell.angle_gamma   90.00
#
_symmetry.space_group_name_H-M   'P 1'
#
loop_
_entity.id
_entity.type
_entity.pdbx_description
1 polymer ?
#
loop_
_entity_poly.entity_id
_entity_poly.type
_entity_poly.pdbx_seq_one_letter_code
_entity_poly.pdbx_strand_id
1 'polypeptide(L)'
;FSFFAAKIMSKIGRKAGFLYATIFSSFSALLAAYAVWDKNFYLFCLACFFIGNAMSFTHQYRFAAAESVEKSYIPKALSIIMLATIFSALLGPNIANFNKDLINGHLYVGSYLSLAALTSIPIIFLSFYSPKAEVIGVKEYKGRSYFELISQPRFLQAVASAAFAYAVMSFLMTATPINMHIMEHYSLNKTGIVIQLHIVSMFLPSLITAKLLKKFGHSKIIYAGVSFYIL
;
A
#
# COMPACT_ATOMS: atom_id res chain seq x y z
N PHE A 1 9.51 -8.42 0.18
CA PHE A 1 9.02 -8.37 1.58
C PHE A 1 7.64 -9.01 1.75
N SER A 2 6.69 -8.88 0.83
CA SER A 2 5.32 -9.42 0.98
C SER A 2 5.27 -10.93 1.26
N PHE A 3 6.20 -11.71 0.68
CA PHE A 3 6.35 -13.13 0.95
C PHE A 3 6.76 -13.41 2.41
N PHE A 4 7.73 -12.63 2.92
CA PHE A 4 8.16 -12.76 4.32
C PHE A 4 7.05 -12.36 5.27
N ALA A 5 6.31 -11.28 4.97
CA ALA A 5 5.16 -10.85 5.75
C ALA A 5 4.10 -11.95 5.84
N ALA A 6 3.74 -12.58 4.71
CA ALA A 6 2.78 -13.69 4.69
C ALA A 6 3.28 -14.89 5.52
N LYS A 7 4.56 -15.26 5.40
CA LYS A 7 5.17 -16.36 6.17
C LYS A 7 5.25 -16.06 7.68
N ILE A 8 5.54 -14.83 8.06
CA ILE A 8 5.53 -14.42 9.47
C ILE A 8 4.09 -14.49 10.00
N MET A 9 3.13 -13.91 9.29
CA MET A 9 1.72 -13.91 9.70
C MET A 9 1.12 -15.30 9.80
N SER A 10 1.55 -16.27 8.99
CA SER A 10 1.11 -17.66 9.10
C SER A 10 1.59 -18.34 10.39
N LYS A 11 2.68 -17.84 11.00
CA LYS A 11 3.24 -18.38 12.27
C LYS A 11 2.69 -17.68 13.51
N ILE A 12 2.61 -16.35 13.48
CA ILE A 12 2.24 -15.54 14.66
C ILE A 12 0.78 -15.08 14.66
N GLY A 13 0.05 -15.37 13.57
CA GLY A 13 -1.30 -14.92 13.35
C GLY A 13 -1.41 -13.52 12.76
N ARG A 14 -2.56 -13.19 12.18
CA ARG A 14 -2.79 -11.92 11.50
C ARG A 14 -2.79 -10.73 12.44
N LYS A 15 -3.42 -10.87 13.63
CA LYS A 15 -3.49 -9.79 14.63
C LYS A 15 -2.10 -9.35 15.07
N ALA A 16 -1.29 -10.32 15.51
CA ALA A 16 0.08 -10.05 15.94
C ALA A 16 0.94 -9.47 14.82
N GLY A 17 0.80 -9.99 13.58
CA GLY A 17 1.52 -9.47 12.43
C GLY A 17 1.14 -8.02 12.09
N PHE A 18 -0.14 -7.66 12.16
CA PHE A 18 -0.58 -6.29 11.93
C PHE A 18 -0.14 -5.34 13.04
N LEU A 19 -0.24 -5.73 14.31
CA LEU A 19 0.24 -4.92 15.43
C LEU A 19 1.75 -4.68 15.32
N TYR A 20 2.53 -5.73 15.04
CA TYR A 20 3.96 -5.61 14.80
C TYR A 20 4.25 -4.60 13.69
N ALA A 21 3.61 -4.75 12.53
CA ALA A 21 3.82 -3.87 11.39
C ALA A 21 3.48 -2.41 11.70
N THR A 22 2.40 -2.18 12.44
CA THR A 22 1.95 -0.84 12.81
C THR A 22 2.92 -0.16 13.78
N ILE A 23 3.34 -0.86 14.84
CA ILE A 23 4.34 -0.36 15.80
C ILE A 23 5.66 -0.10 15.09
N PHE A 24 6.10 -1.04 14.25
CA PHE A 24 7.34 -0.93 13.50
C PHE A 24 7.30 0.22 12.49
N SER A 25 6.15 0.45 11.84
CA SER A 25 5.93 1.60 10.95
C SER A 25 6.04 2.93 11.68
N SER A 26 5.40 3.04 12.85
CA SER A 26 5.45 4.27 13.67
C SER A 26 6.87 4.56 14.14
N PHE A 27 7.60 3.54 14.59
CA PHE A 27 9.00 3.67 14.96
C PHE A 27 9.87 4.10 13.77
N SER A 28 9.65 3.48 12.60
CA SER A 28 10.39 3.82 11.38
C SER A 28 10.11 5.26 10.90
N ALA A 29 8.88 5.75 11.07
CA ALA A 29 8.54 7.13 10.77
C ALA A 29 9.20 8.12 11.74
N LEU A 30 9.29 7.79 13.03
CA LEU A 30 10.05 8.59 14.01
C LEU A 30 11.55 8.60 13.66
N LEU A 31 12.09 7.46 13.26
CA LEU A 31 13.48 7.38 12.80
C LEU A 31 13.72 8.24 11.56
N ALA A 32 12.76 8.28 10.62
CA ALA A 32 12.82 9.16 9.46
C ALA A 32 12.76 10.65 9.86
N ALA A 33 11.89 11.01 10.80
CA ALA A 33 11.83 12.36 11.35
C ALA A 33 13.17 12.78 11.96
N TYR A 34 13.77 11.92 12.78
CA TYR A 34 15.09 12.15 13.36
C TYR A 34 16.19 12.27 12.31
N ALA A 35 16.19 11.37 11.30
CA ALA A 35 17.17 11.40 10.21
C ALA A 35 17.11 12.70 9.39
N VAL A 36 15.89 13.22 9.14
CA VAL A 36 15.69 14.51 8.47
C VAL A 36 16.15 15.67 9.36
N TRP A 37 15.87 15.61 10.65
CA TRP A 37 16.32 16.61 11.61
C TRP A 37 17.85 16.68 11.71
N ASP A 38 18.51 15.51 11.78
CA ASP A 38 19.97 15.37 11.82
C ASP A 38 20.64 15.54 10.43
N LYS A 39 19.84 15.70 9.35
CA LYS A 39 20.31 15.78 7.95
C LYS A 39 21.15 14.57 7.54
N ASN A 40 20.88 13.40 8.12
CA ASN A 40 21.61 12.17 7.89
C ASN A 40 20.96 11.32 6.79
N PHE A 41 21.53 11.38 5.60
CA PHE A 41 21.01 10.68 4.41
C PHE A 41 20.98 9.15 4.60
N TYR A 42 22.04 8.55 5.17
CA TYR A 42 22.10 7.10 5.33
C TYR A 42 21.07 6.58 6.35
N LEU A 43 20.89 7.32 7.42
CA LEU A 43 19.86 7.00 8.42
C LEU A 43 18.45 7.16 7.82
N PHE A 44 18.24 8.15 6.96
CA PHE A 44 17.00 8.34 6.23
C PHE A 44 16.72 7.17 5.28
N CYS A 45 17.71 6.71 4.52
CA CYS A 45 17.59 5.52 3.68
C CYS A 45 17.22 4.27 4.49
N LEU A 46 17.82 4.08 5.66
CA LEU A 46 17.49 2.98 6.56
C LEU A 46 16.04 3.08 7.07
N ALA A 47 15.60 4.27 7.46
CA ALA A 47 14.22 4.50 7.87
C ALA A 47 13.23 4.20 6.74
N CYS A 48 13.49 4.64 5.51
CA CYS A 48 12.69 4.33 4.34
C CYS A 48 12.63 2.83 4.04
N PHE A 49 13.74 2.11 4.20
CA PHE A 49 13.78 0.67 4.07
C PHE A 49 12.86 -0.02 5.10
N PHE A 50 12.85 0.44 6.32
CA PHE A 50 11.98 -0.08 7.38
C PHE A 50 10.50 0.26 7.14
N ILE A 51 10.18 1.46 6.68
CA ILE A 51 8.82 1.84 6.28
C ILE A 51 8.33 0.91 5.15
N GLY A 52 9.16 0.65 4.14
CA GLY A 52 8.84 -0.27 3.05
C GLY A 52 8.59 -1.71 3.53
N ASN A 53 9.35 -2.17 4.54
CA ASN A 53 9.11 -3.47 5.17
C ASN A 53 7.73 -3.50 5.86
N ALA A 54 7.39 -2.49 6.65
CA ALA A 54 6.10 -2.40 7.32
C ALA A 54 4.92 -2.36 6.32
N MET A 55 5.05 -1.65 5.20
CA MET A 55 4.04 -1.59 4.14
C MET A 55 3.71 -2.97 3.55
N SER A 56 4.64 -3.90 3.53
CA SER A 56 4.38 -5.25 3.01
C SER A 56 3.32 -6.03 3.82
N PHE A 57 3.21 -5.75 5.10
CA PHE A 57 2.14 -6.29 5.95
C PHE A 57 0.80 -5.59 5.68
N THR A 58 0.82 -4.29 5.42
CA THR A 58 -0.38 -3.49 5.14
C THR A 58 -1.10 -4.02 3.90
N HIS A 59 -0.37 -4.49 2.89
CA HIS A 59 -0.96 -5.12 1.71
C HIS A 59 -1.78 -6.37 2.03
N GLN A 60 -1.61 -6.97 3.19
CA GLN A 60 -2.37 -8.15 3.64
C GLN A 60 -3.75 -7.80 4.22
N TYR A 61 -4.05 -6.52 4.51
CA TYR A 61 -5.36 -6.12 5.05
C TYR A 61 -6.53 -6.53 4.17
N ARG A 62 -6.38 -6.47 2.84
CA ARG A 62 -7.44 -6.90 1.91
C ARG A 62 -7.76 -8.39 2.04
N PHE A 63 -6.77 -9.23 2.29
CA PHE A 63 -7.00 -10.67 2.49
C PHE A 63 -7.64 -10.91 3.85
N ALA A 64 -7.19 -10.24 4.90
CA ALA A 64 -7.80 -10.33 6.23
C ALA A 64 -9.26 -9.88 6.20
N ALA A 65 -9.60 -8.82 5.48
CA ALA A 65 -10.97 -8.38 5.32
C ALA A 65 -11.84 -9.40 4.55
N ALA A 66 -11.30 -9.99 3.49
CA ALA A 66 -12.01 -11.03 2.74
C ALA A 66 -12.28 -12.28 3.59
N GLU A 67 -11.35 -12.65 4.47
CA GLU A 67 -11.49 -13.80 5.39
C GLU A 67 -12.41 -13.51 6.58
N SER A 68 -12.59 -12.23 6.93
CA SER A 68 -13.43 -11.81 8.06
C SER A 68 -14.93 -11.82 7.78
N VAL A 69 -15.33 -11.96 6.51
CA VAL A 69 -16.73 -11.93 6.08
C VAL A 69 -17.14 -13.23 5.40
N GLU A 70 -18.45 -13.43 5.23
CA GLU A 70 -18.98 -14.52 4.41
C GLU A 70 -18.65 -14.32 2.94
N LYS A 71 -18.56 -15.40 2.17
CA LYS A 71 -18.16 -15.38 0.74
C LYS A 71 -19.01 -14.42 -0.10
N SER A 72 -20.28 -14.26 0.19
CA SER A 72 -21.21 -13.33 -0.48
C SER A 72 -20.83 -11.85 -0.29
N TYR A 73 -20.21 -11.51 0.84
CA TYR A 73 -19.83 -10.14 1.20
C TYR A 73 -18.37 -9.77 0.85
N ILE A 74 -17.56 -10.72 0.39
CA ILE A 74 -16.14 -10.45 0.02
C ILE A 74 -16.02 -9.27 -0.95
N PRO A 75 -16.79 -9.16 -2.06
CA PRO A 75 -16.67 -8.02 -2.96
C PRO A 75 -16.95 -6.68 -2.29
N LYS A 76 -17.92 -6.65 -1.36
CA LYS A 76 -18.26 -5.44 -0.60
C LYS A 76 -17.14 -5.04 0.37
N ALA A 77 -16.57 -5.99 1.09
CA ALA A 77 -15.46 -5.76 2.00
C ALA A 77 -14.23 -5.20 1.28
N LEU A 78 -13.89 -5.78 0.13
CA LEU A 78 -12.80 -5.28 -0.70
C LEU A 78 -13.08 -3.86 -1.23
N SER A 79 -14.31 -3.57 -1.65
CA SER A 79 -14.70 -2.22 -2.10
C SER A 79 -14.54 -1.18 -0.99
N ILE A 80 -14.88 -1.51 0.26
CA ILE A 80 -14.70 -0.59 1.41
C ILE A 80 -13.22 -0.28 1.62
N ILE A 81 -12.32 -1.28 1.51
CA ILE A 81 -10.89 -1.05 1.62
C ILE A 81 -10.37 -0.14 0.48
N MET A 82 -10.88 -0.34 -0.73
CA MET A 82 -10.50 0.51 -1.86
C MET A 82 -10.97 1.97 -1.65
N LEU A 83 -12.17 2.16 -1.09
CA LEU A 83 -12.64 3.50 -0.69
C LEU A 83 -11.72 4.13 0.36
N ALA A 84 -11.32 3.39 1.39
CA ALA A 84 -10.38 3.88 2.40
C ALA A 84 -9.05 4.33 1.78
N THR A 85 -8.58 3.64 0.73
CA THR A 85 -7.36 4.04 0.00
C THR A 85 -7.55 5.38 -0.72
N ILE A 86 -8.72 5.65 -1.30
CA ILE A 86 -9.03 6.95 -1.92
C ILE A 86 -8.99 8.07 -0.88
N PHE A 87 -9.60 7.88 0.30
CA PHE A 87 -9.51 8.84 1.39
C PHE A 87 -8.07 9.10 1.82
N SER A 88 -7.27 8.05 1.96
CA SER A 88 -5.85 8.17 2.30
C SER A 88 -5.06 8.94 1.25
N ALA A 89 -5.37 8.76 -0.03
CA ALA A 89 -4.73 9.47 -1.14
C ALA A 89 -5.02 10.98 -1.12
N LEU A 90 -6.24 11.35 -0.70
CA LEU A 90 -6.62 12.76 -0.58
C LEU A 90 -6.02 13.40 0.68
N LEU A 91 -6.02 12.69 1.80
CA LEU A 91 -5.57 13.25 3.09
C LEU A 91 -4.05 13.25 3.23
N GLY A 92 -3.36 12.20 2.79
CA GLY A 92 -1.93 12.00 3.04
C GLY A 92 -1.04 13.15 2.58
N PRO A 93 -1.05 13.53 1.29
CA PRO A 93 -0.23 14.64 0.81
C PRO A 93 -0.58 15.97 1.45
N ASN A 94 -1.86 16.22 1.76
CA ASN A 94 -2.29 17.45 2.41
C ASN A 94 -1.77 17.55 3.84
N ILE A 95 -1.86 16.45 4.61
CA ILE A 95 -1.32 16.40 5.98
C ILE A 95 0.20 16.58 5.97
N ALA A 96 0.90 15.93 5.05
CA ALA A 96 2.33 16.04 4.91
C ALA A 96 2.76 17.49 4.57
N ASN A 97 2.06 18.13 3.62
CA ASN A 97 2.31 19.51 3.22
C ASN A 97 1.98 20.52 4.32
N PHE A 98 0.86 20.33 5.02
CA PHE A 98 0.44 21.23 6.11
C PHE A 98 1.44 21.22 7.28
N ASN A 99 2.00 20.07 7.59
CA ASN A 99 2.91 19.89 8.72
C ASN A 99 4.40 20.00 8.36
N LYS A 100 4.76 20.28 7.09
CA LYS A 100 6.18 20.30 6.68
C LYS A 100 7.03 21.32 7.42
N ASP A 101 6.44 22.46 7.78
CA ASP A 101 7.08 23.59 8.46
C ASP A 101 6.80 23.62 9.98
N LEU A 102 6.23 22.54 10.56
CA LEU A 102 5.83 22.47 11.97
C LEU A 102 7.01 22.67 12.92
N ILE A 103 8.19 22.25 12.54
CA ILE A 103 9.42 22.41 13.32
C ILE A 103 10.28 23.50 12.67
N ASN A 104 10.41 24.64 13.35
CA ASN A 104 11.20 25.78 12.87
C ASN A 104 12.64 25.35 12.55
N GLY A 105 13.11 25.70 11.36
CA GLY A 105 14.48 25.39 10.88
C GLY A 105 14.70 23.97 10.36
N HIS A 106 13.70 23.09 10.42
CA HIS A 106 13.81 21.70 9.97
C HIS A 106 12.64 21.29 9.07
N LEU A 107 12.75 21.61 7.79
CA LEU A 107 11.73 21.30 6.79
C LEU A 107 11.45 19.79 6.73
N TYR A 108 10.16 19.41 6.63
CA TYR A 108 9.64 18.05 6.56
C TYR A 108 9.75 17.17 7.82
N VAL A 109 10.40 17.61 8.89
CA VAL A 109 10.40 16.84 10.16
C VAL A 109 8.98 16.66 10.67
N GLY A 110 8.15 17.72 10.64
CA GLY A 110 6.74 17.66 11.03
C GLY A 110 5.91 16.72 10.16
N SER A 111 6.23 16.57 8.87
CA SER A 111 5.56 15.61 7.99
C SER A 111 5.79 14.16 8.44
N TYR A 112 7.01 13.81 8.83
CA TYR A 112 7.33 12.46 9.33
C TYR A 112 6.81 12.21 10.74
N LEU A 113 6.75 13.23 11.59
CA LEU A 113 6.07 13.13 12.90
C LEU A 113 4.57 12.89 12.73
N SER A 114 3.94 13.57 11.78
CA SER A 114 2.54 13.33 11.42
C SER A 114 2.31 11.92 10.87
N LEU A 115 3.24 11.41 10.07
CA LEU A 115 3.20 10.03 9.60
C LEU A 115 3.28 9.05 10.78
N ALA A 116 4.18 9.28 11.74
CA ALA A 116 4.29 8.45 12.94
C ALA A 116 3.00 8.45 13.76
N ALA A 117 2.39 9.62 13.96
CA ALA A 117 1.11 9.75 14.65
C ALA A 117 -0.01 9.01 13.93
N LEU A 118 -0.15 9.20 12.61
CA LEU A 118 -1.18 8.53 11.81
C LEU A 118 -0.99 7.01 11.79
N THR A 119 0.24 6.52 11.68
CA THR A 119 0.52 5.08 11.69
C THR A 119 0.35 4.46 13.07
N SER A 120 0.28 5.24 14.15
CA SER A 120 -0.02 4.77 15.51
C SER A 120 -1.51 4.51 15.73
N ILE A 121 -2.41 5.25 15.06
CA ILE A 121 -3.86 5.15 15.25
C ILE A 121 -4.37 3.71 15.07
N PRO A 122 -3.95 2.95 14.04
CA PRO A 122 -4.39 1.56 13.87
C PRO A 122 -4.06 0.64 15.03
N ILE A 123 -3.07 0.96 15.89
CA ILE A 123 -2.75 0.15 17.07
C ILE A 123 -3.99 0.01 17.96
N ILE A 124 -4.74 1.09 18.15
CA ILE A 124 -5.95 1.12 18.98
C ILE A 124 -7.00 0.18 18.38
N PHE A 125 -7.29 0.34 17.08
CA PHE A 125 -8.31 -0.49 16.41
C PHE A 125 -7.91 -1.97 16.33
N LEU A 126 -6.65 -2.26 16.04
CA LEU A 126 -6.12 -3.61 15.96
C LEU A 126 -6.07 -4.31 17.32
N SER A 127 -5.96 -3.58 18.42
CA SER A 127 -6.03 -4.15 19.77
C SER A 127 -7.40 -4.80 20.04
N PHE A 128 -8.47 -4.23 19.49
CA PHE A 128 -9.82 -4.78 19.56
C PHE A 128 -10.15 -5.79 18.45
N TYR A 129 -9.27 -5.95 17.46
CA TYR A 129 -9.50 -6.90 16.38
C TYR A 129 -9.40 -8.33 16.90
N SER A 130 -10.47 -9.10 16.72
CA SER A 130 -10.52 -10.54 16.99
C SER A 130 -10.71 -11.27 15.67
N PRO A 131 -9.68 -11.92 15.12
CA PRO A 131 -9.86 -12.75 13.94
C PRO A 131 -10.85 -13.88 14.25
N LYS A 132 -11.81 -14.13 13.36
CA LYS A 132 -12.66 -15.34 13.44
C LYS A 132 -11.73 -16.54 13.40
N ALA A 133 -11.78 -17.35 14.49
CA ALA A 133 -10.95 -18.51 14.75
C ALA A 133 -9.74 -18.60 13.81
N GLU A 134 -8.62 -18.01 14.22
CA GLU A 134 -7.36 -18.32 13.55
C GLU A 134 -7.26 -19.83 13.60
N VAL A 135 -7.25 -20.47 12.47
CA VAL A 135 -6.82 -21.85 12.34
C VAL A 135 -5.32 -21.84 12.62
N ILE A 136 -4.98 -21.57 13.89
CA ILE A 136 -3.65 -21.82 14.45
C ILE A 136 -3.51 -23.33 14.42
N GLY A 137 -2.76 -23.83 13.48
CA GLY A 137 -2.69 -25.24 13.16
C GLY A 137 -3.39 -25.55 11.85
N VAL A 138 -3.19 -24.69 10.86
CA VAL A 138 -3.34 -25.15 9.48
C VAL A 138 -2.44 -26.37 9.37
N LYS A 139 -3.08 -27.57 9.30
CA LYS A 139 -2.45 -28.77 8.70
C LYS A 139 -1.52 -28.22 7.63
N GLU A 140 -0.25 -28.57 7.70
CA GLU A 140 0.73 -28.23 6.66
C GLU A 140 0.06 -28.41 5.32
N TYR A 141 -0.52 -27.32 4.83
CA TYR A 141 -0.99 -27.30 3.46
C TYR A 141 0.31 -27.40 2.70
N LYS A 142 0.65 -28.60 2.22
CA LYS A 142 1.73 -28.79 1.27
C LYS A 142 1.35 -27.98 0.04
N GLY A 143 1.61 -26.66 0.15
CA GLY A 143 1.40 -25.74 -0.94
C GLY A 143 2.16 -26.25 -2.15
N ARG A 144 1.67 -25.96 -3.34
CA ARG A 144 2.40 -26.24 -4.56
C ARG A 144 3.82 -25.72 -4.47
N SER A 145 4.79 -26.47 -4.94
CA SER A 145 6.18 -26.06 -5.00
C SER A 145 6.30 -24.75 -5.78
N TYR A 146 7.25 -23.88 -5.41
CA TYR A 146 7.55 -22.67 -6.18
C TYR A 146 7.85 -22.98 -7.65
N PHE A 147 8.57 -24.06 -7.91
CA PHE A 147 8.88 -24.52 -9.26
C PHE A 147 7.62 -24.88 -10.04
N GLU A 148 6.68 -25.57 -9.41
CA GLU A 148 5.39 -25.91 -10.01
C GLU A 148 4.55 -24.65 -10.33
N LEU A 149 4.58 -23.63 -9.47
CA LEU A 149 3.89 -22.36 -9.72
C LEU A 149 4.53 -21.59 -10.88
N ILE A 150 5.85 -21.46 -10.89
CA ILE A 150 6.59 -20.74 -11.94
C ILE A 150 6.47 -21.46 -13.28
N SER A 151 6.28 -22.77 -13.29
CA SER A 151 6.09 -23.54 -14.54
C SER A 151 4.69 -23.36 -15.16
N GLN A 152 3.76 -22.67 -14.49
CA GLN A 152 2.43 -22.43 -15.03
C GLN A 152 2.38 -21.17 -15.90
N PRO A 153 2.11 -21.25 -17.22
CA PRO A 153 2.09 -20.07 -18.09
C PRO A 153 1.10 -18.99 -17.66
N ARG A 154 -0.08 -19.39 -17.14
CA ARG A 154 -1.09 -18.44 -16.63
C ARG A 154 -0.61 -17.68 -15.39
N PHE A 155 0.15 -18.34 -14.52
CA PHE A 155 0.75 -17.69 -13.36
C PHE A 155 1.83 -16.69 -13.79
N LEU A 156 2.71 -17.08 -14.71
CA LEU A 156 3.74 -16.18 -15.25
C LEU A 156 3.12 -14.98 -15.97
N GLN A 157 2.07 -15.19 -16.77
CA GLN A 157 1.36 -14.09 -17.43
C GLN A 157 0.77 -13.11 -16.41
N ALA A 158 0.14 -13.60 -15.34
CA ALA A 158 -0.42 -12.74 -14.29
C ALA A 158 0.67 -11.95 -13.55
N VAL A 159 1.78 -12.62 -13.21
CA VAL A 159 2.92 -11.98 -12.53
C VAL A 159 3.58 -10.94 -13.43
N ALA A 160 3.84 -11.27 -14.70
CA ALA A 160 4.43 -10.35 -15.66
C ALA A 160 3.53 -9.12 -15.87
N SER A 161 2.23 -9.32 -16.10
CA SER A 161 1.28 -8.20 -16.25
C SER A 161 1.25 -7.30 -15.03
N ALA A 162 1.23 -7.88 -13.83
CA ALA A 162 1.27 -7.10 -12.59
C ALA A 162 2.59 -6.34 -12.42
N ALA A 163 3.73 -6.99 -12.74
CA ALA A 163 5.05 -6.37 -12.63
C ALA A 163 5.21 -5.17 -13.58
N PHE A 164 4.81 -5.32 -14.85
CA PHE A 164 4.85 -4.23 -15.82
C PHE A 164 3.92 -3.08 -15.46
N ALA A 165 2.68 -3.38 -15.06
CA ALA A 165 1.74 -2.35 -14.62
C ALA A 165 2.27 -1.57 -13.41
N TYR A 166 2.86 -2.27 -12.44
CA TYR A 166 3.44 -1.64 -11.26
C TYR A 166 4.70 -0.83 -11.60
N ALA A 167 5.52 -1.28 -12.54
CA ALA A 167 6.70 -0.56 -13.01
C ALA A 167 6.30 0.77 -13.67
N VAL A 168 5.31 0.77 -14.58
CA VAL A 168 4.80 1.98 -15.23
C VAL A 168 4.21 2.94 -14.19
N MET A 169 3.37 2.44 -13.29
CA MET A 169 2.79 3.24 -12.20
C MET A 169 3.89 3.89 -11.34
N SER A 170 4.87 3.10 -10.91
CA SER A 170 5.96 3.58 -10.05
C SER A 170 6.83 4.63 -10.75
N PHE A 171 7.08 4.44 -12.06
CA PHE A 171 7.79 5.41 -12.88
C PHE A 171 7.04 6.75 -12.92
N LEU A 172 5.75 6.74 -13.24
CA LEU A 172 4.93 7.97 -13.30
C LEU A 172 4.85 8.66 -11.94
N MET A 173 4.63 7.90 -10.87
CA MET A 173 4.56 8.43 -9.50
C MET A 173 5.86 9.08 -9.02
N THR A 174 7.00 8.68 -9.59
CA THR A 174 8.31 9.25 -9.25
C THR A 174 8.69 10.38 -10.19
N ALA A 175 8.53 10.18 -11.49
CA ALA A 175 8.97 11.15 -12.50
C ALA A 175 8.10 12.42 -12.50
N THR A 176 6.78 12.29 -12.33
CA THR A 176 5.85 13.44 -12.37
C THR A 176 6.15 14.51 -11.32
N PRO A 177 6.32 14.20 -10.01
CA PRO A 177 6.67 15.21 -9.02
C PRO A 177 8.01 15.90 -9.30
N ILE A 178 8.99 15.14 -9.76
CA ILE A 178 10.31 15.68 -10.09
C ILE A 178 10.20 16.67 -11.24
N ASN A 179 9.56 16.26 -12.34
CA ASN A 179 9.37 17.14 -13.50
C ASN A 179 8.57 18.38 -13.12
N MET A 180 7.41 18.22 -12.50
CA MET A 180 6.53 19.35 -12.19
C MET A 180 7.16 20.34 -11.22
N HIS A 181 7.78 19.86 -10.14
CA HIS A 181 8.25 20.74 -9.08
C HIS A 181 9.66 21.27 -9.34
N ILE A 182 10.57 20.44 -9.85
CA ILE A 182 11.99 20.80 -10.03
C ILE A 182 12.21 21.42 -11.42
N MET A 183 11.66 20.81 -12.49
CA MET A 183 11.93 21.28 -13.87
C MET A 183 10.98 22.42 -14.26
N GLU A 184 9.69 22.27 -14.01
CA GLU A 184 8.64 23.21 -14.43
C GLU A 184 8.25 24.21 -13.34
N HIS A 185 8.88 24.15 -12.15
CA HIS A 185 8.68 25.08 -11.02
C HIS A 185 7.23 25.21 -10.53
N TYR A 186 6.39 24.20 -10.73
CA TYR A 186 5.06 24.19 -10.14
C TYR A 186 5.12 24.09 -8.60
N SER A 187 4.15 24.70 -7.93
CA SER A 187 4.05 24.59 -6.48
C SER A 187 3.82 23.16 -6.01
N LEU A 188 4.29 22.82 -4.81
CA LEU A 188 4.06 21.51 -4.19
C LEU A 188 2.58 21.15 -4.11
N ASN A 189 1.70 22.14 -3.91
CA ASN A 189 0.26 21.93 -3.87
C ASN A 189 -0.28 21.47 -5.23
N LYS A 190 0.13 22.10 -6.33
CA LYS A 190 -0.28 21.69 -7.68
C LYS A 190 0.23 20.29 -8.01
N THR A 191 1.48 20.00 -7.68
CA THR A 191 2.07 18.67 -7.84
C THR A 191 1.32 17.63 -7.01
N GLY A 192 0.96 17.96 -5.76
CA GLY A 192 0.17 17.11 -4.88
C GLY A 192 -1.21 16.77 -5.45
N ILE A 193 -1.91 17.76 -6.05
CA ILE A 193 -3.22 17.55 -6.69
C ILE A 193 -3.11 16.55 -7.85
N VAL A 194 -2.09 16.65 -8.69
CA VAL A 194 -1.88 15.71 -9.82
C VAL A 194 -1.70 14.28 -9.30
N ILE A 195 -0.87 14.09 -8.27
CA ILE A 195 -0.67 12.78 -7.66
C ILE A 195 -1.95 12.25 -7.01
N GLN A 196 -2.70 13.11 -6.32
CA GLN A 196 -3.99 12.74 -5.73
C GLN A 196 -4.99 12.27 -6.78
N LEU A 197 -5.14 13.02 -7.89
CA LEU A 197 -6.01 12.67 -9.00
C LEU A 197 -5.57 11.35 -9.65
N HIS A 198 -4.27 11.14 -9.83
CA HIS A 198 -3.73 9.87 -10.33
C HIS A 198 -4.16 8.69 -9.44
N ILE A 199 -3.97 8.79 -8.13
CA ILE A 199 -4.35 7.72 -7.21
C ILE A 199 -5.87 7.50 -7.18
N VAL A 200 -6.66 8.58 -7.17
CA VAL A 200 -8.13 8.47 -7.24
C VAL A 200 -8.55 7.75 -8.53
N SER A 201 -7.99 8.14 -9.67
CA SER A 201 -8.29 7.51 -10.97
C SER A 201 -7.89 6.03 -11.02
N MET A 202 -6.87 5.62 -10.26
CA MET A 202 -6.45 4.23 -10.15
C MET A 202 -7.43 3.38 -9.33
N PHE A 203 -7.95 3.93 -8.24
CA PHE A 203 -8.81 3.16 -7.32
C PHE A 203 -10.31 3.31 -7.60
N LEU A 204 -10.77 4.44 -8.14
CA LEU A 204 -12.19 4.68 -8.41
C LEU A 204 -12.82 3.63 -9.34
N PRO A 205 -12.19 3.23 -10.46
CA PRO A 205 -12.75 2.19 -11.33
C PRO A 205 -12.85 0.83 -10.66
N SER A 206 -12.04 0.55 -9.62
CA SER A 206 -12.07 -0.73 -8.93
C SER A 206 -13.41 -1.02 -8.25
N LEU A 207 -14.19 0.02 -7.91
CA LEU A 207 -15.52 -0.11 -7.32
C LEU A 207 -16.54 -0.77 -8.27
N ILE A 208 -16.34 -0.62 -9.57
CA ILE A 208 -17.20 -1.20 -10.61
C ILE A 208 -16.58 -2.43 -11.28
N THR A 209 -15.29 -2.66 -11.07
CA THR A 209 -14.55 -3.75 -11.72
C THR A 209 -15.16 -5.13 -11.48
N ALA A 210 -15.68 -5.41 -10.28
CA ALA A 210 -16.34 -6.68 -9.98
C ALA A 210 -17.57 -6.94 -10.88
N LYS A 211 -18.35 -5.89 -11.19
CA LYS A 211 -19.50 -5.98 -12.10
C LYS A 211 -19.04 -6.17 -13.55
N LEU A 212 -17.99 -5.46 -13.96
CA LEU A 212 -17.41 -5.57 -15.29
C LEU A 212 -16.82 -6.95 -15.55
N LEU A 213 -16.12 -7.53 -14.57
CA LEU A 213 -15.54 -8.88 -14.64
C LEU A 213 -16.63 -9.94 -14.82
N LYS A 214 -17.76 -9.82 -14.10
CA LYS A 214 -18.90 -10.73 -14.27
C LYS A 214 -19.51 -10.63 -15.66
N LYS A 215 -19.58 -9.43 -16.26
CA LYS A 215 -20.22 -9.19 -17.57
C LYS A 215 -19.31 -9.54 -18.74
N PHE A 216 -18.03 -9.20 -18.69
CA PHE A 216 -17.11 -9.25 -19.83
C PHE A 216 -16.00 -10.30 -19.69
N GLY A 217 -15.80 -10.84 -18.49
CA GLY A 217 -14.72 -11.77 -18.18
C GLY A 217 -13.36 -11.08 -17.98
N HIS A 218 -12.40 -11.82 -17.42
CA HIS A 218 -11.10 -11.29 -17.00
C HIS A 218 -10.25 -10.80 -18.18
N SER A 219 -10.16 -11.59 -19.25
CA SER A 219 -9.25 -11.29 -20.38
C SER A 219 -9.63 -9.98 -21.08
N LYS A 220 -10.93 -9.74 -21.34
CA LYS A 220 -11.38 -8.51 -22.02
C LYS A 220 -11.11 -7.27 -21.19
N ILE A 221 -11.28 -7.36 -19.86
CA ILE A 221 -11.01 -6.22 -18.97
C ILE A 221 -9.52 -5.93 -18.88
N ILE A 222 -8.66 -6.96 -18.88
CA ILE A 222 -7.20 -6.79 -18.91
C ILE A 222 -6.79 -6.12 -20.23
N TYR A 223 -7.28 -6.57 -21.37
CA TYR A 223 -6.97 -5.95 -22.66
C TYR A 223 -7.45 -4.49 -22.74
N ALA A 224 -8.65 -4.20 -22.22
CA ALA A 224 -9.12 -2.83 -22.14
C ALA A 224 -8.19 -1.96 -21.28
N GLY A 225 -7.76 -2.46 -20.12
CA GLY A 225 -6.80 -1.77 -19.26
C GLY A 225 -5.46 -1.50 -19.97
N VAL A 226 -4.91 -2.50 -20.66
CA VAL A 226 -3.66 -2.33 -21.44
C VAL A 226 -3.82 -1.29 -22.55
N SER A 227 -4.97 -1.25 -23.23
CA SER A 227 -5.24 -0.24 -24.29
C SER A 227 -5.18 1.19 -23.76
N PHE A 228 -5.61 1.44 -22.51
CA PHE A 228 -5.49 2.76 -21.87
C PHE A 228 -4.06 3.18 -21.53
N TYR A 229 -3.10 2.27 -21.52
CA TYR A 229 -1.68 2.62 -21.37
C TYR A 229 -1.01 3.04 -22.69
N ILE A 230 -1.65 2.76 -23.83
CA ILE A 230 -1.10 3.05 -25.17
C ILE A 230 -1.61 4.41 -25.68
N LEU A 231 -2.76 4.86 -25.18
CA LEU A 231 -3.37 6.15 -25.50
C LEU A 231 -2.80 7.27 -24.62
#